data_5f2285834d10655671d99cefa72c4cc8
#
_entry.id   5f2285834d10655671d99cefa72c4cc8
#
_cell.length_a   1.000
_cell.length_b   1.000
_cell.length_c   1.000
_cell.angle_alpha   90.00
_cell.angle_beta   90.00
_cell.angle_gamma   90.00
#
_symmetry.space_group_name_H-M   'P 1'
#
loop_
_entity.id
_entity.type
_entity.pdbx_description
1 polymer ?
#
loop_
_entity_poly.entity_id
_entity_poly.type
_entity_poly.pdbx_seq_one_letter_code
_entity_poly.pdbx_strand_id
1 'polypeptide(L)'
;MKIASFNVQRFGLAKVSDPDVILLFVCPYNVLFVNTEHHYTLKISVRLGRNRYKEQFLFLYRDDVVDLIDCYQYEDAQVNDLDAFAREPYILMFKGLFFAVLKDIVLIPVHTKPCDSEKELDELYEVFLAVRNKWQTDNIMILGDFNADGAYVSDEQMKKIRIRSDKNFHWLIGDDVDTTANTGNEHTYDRIVVYGQDMLAAIVPNSAKPFNFHEEFALTEEMALRVSDHYPVEVELCCSSPVRKISCWNEKSSVFRSAC
;
A
#
# COMPACT_ATOMS: atom_id res chain seq x y z
N MET A 1 0.99 -3.49 14.40
CA MET A 1 0.40 -4.11 13.18
C MET A 1 1.09 -3.50 11.97
N LYS A 2 1.38 -4.31 10.95
CA LYS A 2 2.01 -3.84 9.71
C LYS A 2 0.95 -3.65 8.61
N ILE A 3 1.04 -2.57 7.85
CA ILE A 3 0.30 -2.33 6.61
C ILE A 3 1.33 -2.22 5.49
N ALA A 4 1.07 -2.85 4.36
CA ALA A 4 1.91 -2.77 3.18
C ALA A 4 1.08 -2.54 1.93
N SER A 5 1.66 -1.83 0.97
CA SER A 5 1.12 -1.65 -0.39
C SER A 5 2.14 -2.14 -1.40
N PHE A 6 1.68 -2.83 -2.43
CA PHE A 6 2.55 -3.40 -3.44
C PHE A 6 1.93 -3.33 -4.84
N ASN A 7 2.57 -2.59 -5.73
CA ASN A 7 2.28 -2.68 -7.16
C ASN A 7 2.90 -3.95 -7.71
N VAL A 8 2.06 -4.96 -7.94
CA VAL A 8 2.50 -6.24 -8.52
C VAL A 8 2.31 -6.20 -10.01
N GLN A 9 3.36 -5.91 -10.74
CA GLN A 9 3.33 -5.84 -12.18
C GLN A 9 2.70 -7.09 -12.81
N ARG A 10 1.59 -6.92 -13.57
CA ARG A 10 0.91 -8.00 -14.30
C ARG A 10 0.56 -9.21 -13.43
N PHE A 11 0.02 -8.97 -12.24
CA PHE A 11 -0.41 -10.04 -11.34
C PHE A 11 -1.59 -10.82 -11.94
N GLY A 12 -1.27 -11.88 -12.65
CA GLY A 12 -2.23 -12.73 -13.33
C GLY A 12 -1.89 -14.21 -13.15
N LEU A 13 -2.66 -15.08 -13.83
CA LEU A 13 -2.55 -16.53 -13.67
C LEU A 13 -1.11 -17.05 -13.86
N ALA A 14 -0.35 -16.49 -14.79
CA ALA A 14 1.03 -16.89 -15.03
C ALA A 14 1.92 -16.66 -13.79
N LYS A 15 1.80 -15.48 -13.13
CA LYS A 15 2.56 -15.18 -11.91
C LYS A 15 2.11 -16.01 -10.72
N VAL A 16 0.80 -16.19 -10.55
CA VAL A 16 0.23 -16.99 -9.45
C VAL A 16 0.58 -18.47 -9.60
N SER A 17 0.83 -18.95 -10.81
CA SER A 17 1.23 -20.35 -11.08
C SER A 17 2.75 -20.56 -11.02
N ASP A 18 3.53 -19.52 -10.83
CA ASP A 18 4.98 -19.61 -10.68
C ASP A 18 5.33 -19.83 -9.19
N PRO A 19 5.83 -21.03 -8.80
CA PRO A 19 6.08 -21.35 -7.40
C PRO A 19 7.11 -20.42 -6.75
N ASP A 20 8.14 -19.99 -7.48
CA ASP A 20 9.20 -19.12 -6.97
C ASP A 20 8.65 -17.74 -6.68
N VAL A 21 7.84 -17.21 -7.61
CA VAL A 21 7.20 -15.89 -7.46
C VAL A 21 6.20 -15.91 -6.32
N ILE A 22 5.35 -16.91 -6.23
CA ILE A 22 4.35 -17.04 -5.15
C ILE A 22 5.01 -17.13 -3.78
N LEU A 23 6.09 -17.87 -3.65
CA LEU A 23 6.83 -17.98 -2.40
C LEU A 23 7.34 -16.61 -1.92
N LEU A 24 7.83 -15.78 -2.83
CA LEU A 24 8.33 -14.44 -2.54
C LEU A 24 7.21 -13.46 -2.13
N PHE A 25 5.97 -13.66 -2.60
CA PHE A 25 4.81 -12.91 -2.11
C PHE A 25 4.38 -13.32 -0.71
N VAL A 26 4.51 -14.59 -0.39
CA VAL A 26 3.98 -15.19 0.83
C VAL A 26 4.92 -15.01 2.01
N CYS A 27 6.23 -15.23 1.79
CA CYS A 27 7.24 -15.22 2.85
C CYS A 27 7.37 -13.91 3.64
N PRO A 28 7.40 -12.72 3.01
CA PRO A 28 7.64 -11.46 3.74
C PRO A 28 6.56 -11.14 4.77
N TYR A 29 5.32 -11.49 4.46
CA TYR A 29 4.15 -11.07 5.23
C TYR A 29 3.44 -12.23 5.92
N ASN A 30 4.01 -13.44 5.87
CA ASN A 30 3.37 -14.66 6.37
C ASN A 30 1.97 -14.88 5.78
N VAL A 31 1.78 -14.47 4.52
CA VAL A 31 0.48 -14.48 3.85
C VAL A 31 0.25 -15.82 3.16
N LEU A 32 -0.82 -16.44 3.48
CA LEU A 32 -1.74 -17.26 2.73
C LEU A 32 -1.64 -18.76 2.78
N PHE A 33 -0.66 -19.46 2.35
CA PHE A 33 -0.89 -20.91 2.15
C PHE A 33 -0.08 -21.81 3.09
N VAL A 34 0.81 -21.23 3.87
CA VAL A 34 1.70 -21.98 4.76
C VAL A 34 1.47 -21.64 6.23
N ASN A 35 0.75 -20.56 6.52
CA ASN A 35 0.51 -20.15 7.90
C ASN A 35 -0.79 -20.77 8.43
N THR A 36 -0.66 -21.83 9.21
CA THR A 36 -1.78 -22.47 9.93
C THR A 36 -2.19 -21.69 11.19
N GLU A 37 -1.46 -20.63 11.56
CA GLU A 37 -1.69 -19.89 12.80
C GLU A 37 -2.64 -18.70 12.62
N HIS A 38 -2.77 -18.17 11.40
CA HIS A 38 -3.56 -16.96 11.13
C HIS A 38 -4.46 -17.13 9.92
N HIS A 39 -5.69 -16.63 10.05
CA HIS A 39 -6.63 -16.57 8.95
C HIS A 39 -6.55 -15.22 8.24
N TYR A 40 -6.56 -15.27 6.90
CA TYR A 40 -6.56 -14.08 6.05
C TYR A 40 -7.81 -14.05 5.17
N THR A 41 -8.44 -12.89 5.12
CA THR A 41 -9.57 -12.63 4.24
C THR A 41 -9.14 -11.81 3.05
N LEU A 42 -9.63 -12.22 1.86
CA LEU A 42 -9.42 -11.54 0.60
C LEU A 42 -10.59 -10.61 0.29
N LYS A 43 -10.27 -9.35 -0.04
CA LYS A 43 -11.20 -8.41 -0.66
C LYS A 43 -10.61 -7.90 -1.96
N ILE A 44 -11.41 -7.85 -3.03
CA ILE A 44 -10.95 -7.47 -4.36
C ILE A 44 -11.96 -6.51 -5.00
N SER A 45 -11.48 -5.50 -5.72
CA SER A 45 -12.31 -4.56 -6.47
C SER A 45 -12.89 -5.20 -7.75
N VAL A 46 -13.79 -4.50 -8.41
CA VAL A 46 -14.10 -4.77 -9.81
C VAL A 46 -12.88 -4.51 -10.71
N ARG A 47 -12.96 -4.89 -11.96
CA ARG A 47 -11.91 -4.62 -12.95
C ARG A 47 -11.97 -3.16 -13.39
N LEU A 48 -10.92 -2.39 -13.08
CA LEU A 48 -10.80 -0.96 -13.29
C LEU A 48 -9.90 -0.65 -14.51
N GLY A 49 -10.08 0.52 -15.08
CA GLY A 49 -9.26 1.02 -16.20
C GLY A 49 -10.09 1.38 -17.43
N ARG A 50 -9.70 2.44 -18.12
CA ARG A 50 -10.40 2.99 -19.31
C ARG A 50 -10.19 2.16 -20.58
N ASN A 51 -9.15 1.32 -20.62
CA ASN A 51 -8.70 0.59 -21.79
C ASN A 51 -9.01 -0.92 -21.72
N ARG A 52 -8.40 -1.69 -22.65
CA ARG A 52 -8.36 -3.16 -22.62
C ARG A 52 -7.57 -3.70 -21.43
N TYR A 53 -6.60 -2.95 -20.95
CA TYR A 53 -5.85 -3.27 -19.73
C TYR A 53 -6.71 -2.95 -18.54
N LYS A 54 -6.98 -3.97 -17.76
CA LYS A 54 -7.80 -3.90 -16.55
C LYS A 54 -6.97 -4.34 -15.38
N GLU A 55 -7.05 -3.60 -14.28
CA GLU A 55 -6.40 -3.88 -13.03
C GLU A 55 -7.42 -3.98 -11.90
N GLN A 56 -7.00 -4.47 -10.77
CA GLN A 56 -7.85 -4.60 -9.59
C GLN A 56 -7.04 -4.27 -8.35
N PHE A 57 -7.65 -3.57 -7.41
CA PHE A 57 -7.14 -3.48 -6.06
C PHE A 57 -7.49 -4.75 -5.30
N LEU A 58 -6.50 -5.30 -4.60
CA LEU A 58 -6.63 -6.51 -3.82
C LEU A 58 -6.14 -6.24 -2.40
N PHE A 59 -6.93 -6.63 -1.41
CA PHE A 59 -6.58 -6.52 0.00
C PHE A 59 -6.58 -7.91 0.62
N LEU A 60 -5.50 -8.21 1.32
CA LEU A 60 -5.37 -9.37 2.18
C LEU A 60 -5.21 -8.89 3.60
N TYR A 61 -6.11 -9.25 4.49
CA TYR A 61 -6.06 -8.80 5.86
C TYR A 61 -6.37 -9.93 6.84
N ARG A 62 -5.78 -9.82 8.02
CA ARG A 62 -6.03 -10.74 9.13
C ARG A 62 -7.34 -10.35 9.81
N ASP A 63 -8.34 -11.20 9.69
CA ASP A 63 -9.65 -11.00 10.30
C ASP A 63 -9.68 -11.28 11.82
N ASP A 64 -8.60 -11.87 12.36
CA ASP A 64 -8.35 -11.93 13.80
C ASP A 64 -7.75 -10.64 14.40
N VAL A 65 -7.37 -9.67 13.56
CA VAL A 65 -6.74 -8.40 13.97
C VAL A 65 -7.60 -7.19 13.63
N VAL A 66 -8.27 -7.21 12.49
CA VAL A 66 -9.12 -6.12 12.01
C VAL A 66 -10.43 -6.64 11.43
N ASP A 67 -11.52 -5.90 11.69
CA ASP A 67 -12.82 -6.12 11.07
C ASP A 67 -13.00 -5.17 9.89
N LEU A 68 -13.36 -5.69 8.70
CA LEU A 68 -13.81 -4.85 7.59
C LEU A 68 -15.23 -4.36 7.90
N ILE A 69 -15.39 -3.06 8.06
CA ILE A 69 -16.67 -2.43 8.42
C ILE A 69 -17.48 -2.06 7.17
N ASP A 70 -16.82 -1.44 6.19
CA ASP A 70 -17.45 -1.00 4.95
C ASP A 70 -16.40 -0.93 3.83
N CYS A 71 -16.88 -0.97 2.59
CA CYS A 71 -16.04 -0.73 1.42
C CYS A 71 -16.89 -0.21 0.27
N TYR A 72 -16.31 0.63 -0.58
CA TYR A 72 -16.98 1.05 -1.80
C TYR A 72 -15.98 1.43 -2.89
N GLN A 73 -16.44 1.32 -4.14
CA GLN A 73 -15.75 1.87 -5.30
C GLN A 73 -16.06 3.36 -5.37
N TYR A 74 -15.03 4.21 -5.37
CA TYR A 74 -15.25 5.64 -5.64
C TYR A 74 -15.76 5.80 -7.07
N GLU A 75 -16.78 6.60 -7.24
CA GLU A 75 -17.33 6.96 -8.55
C GLU A 75 -17.09 8.45 -8.77
N ASP A 76 -16.25 8.76 -9.74
CA ASP A 76 -16.00 10.13 -10.17
C ASP A 76 -17.16 10.58 -11.07
N ALA A 77 -18.28 10.92 -10.41
CA ALA A 77 -19.55 11.24 -11.07
C ALA A 77 -19.90 12.73 -11.03
N GLN A 78 -18.93 13.62 -11.00
CA GLN A 78 -19.23 15.06 -11.01
C GLN A 78 -19.75 15.50 -12.38
N VAL A 79 -20.92 16.13 -12.38
CA VAL A 79 -21.53 16.72 -13.59
C VAL A 79 -20.62 17.84 -14.07
N ASN A 80 -19.96 17.65 -15.21
CA ASN A 80 -18.97 18.50 -15.87
C ASN A 80 -17.51 18.27 -15.45
N ASP A 81 -17.17 17.26 -14.68
CA ASP A 81 -15.77 16.86 -14.50
C ASP A 81 -15.47 15.65 -15.40
N LEU A 82 -14.36 15.75 -16.13
CA LEU A 82 -13.82 14.63 -16.88
C LEU A 82 -13.30 13.63 -15.85
N ASP A 83 -13.86 12.42 -15.86
CA ASP A 83 -13.34 11.26 -15.15
C ASP A 83 -11.82 11.40 -14.95
N ALA A 84 -11.40 11.72 -13.71
CA ALA A 84 -10.01 12.05 -13.43
C ALA A 84 -9.15 10.79 -13.35
N PHE A 85 -9.69 9.74 -12.70
CA PHE A 85 -8.95 8.53 -12.43
C PHE A 85 -8.92 7.58 -13.62
N ALA A 86 -7.76 7.04 -13.93
CA ALA A 86 -7.66 5.87 -14.81
C ALA A 86 -8.15 4.60 -14.11
N ARG A 87 -8.00 4.54 -12.79
CA ARG A 87 -8.45 3.48 -11.90
C ARG A 87 -8.95 4.13 -10.62
N GLU A 88 -10.25 4.22 -10.48
CA GLU A 88 -10.89 4.81 -9.31
C GLU A 88 -10.54 4.02 -8.06
N PRO A 89 -10.25 4.68 -6.92
CA PRO A 89 -9.91 3.99 -5.69
C PRO A 89 -11.03 3.05 -5.19
N TYR A 90 -10.65 1.85 -4.75
CA TYR A 90 -11.54 0.94 -4.03
C TYR A 90 -11.25 1.01 -2.54
N ILE A 91 -12.08 1.75 -1.81
CA ILE A 91 -11.80 2.25 -0.47
C ILE A 91 -12.35 1.28 0.57
N LEU A 92 -11.55 0.98 1.60
CA LEU A 92 -11.91 0.08 2.69
C LEU A 92 -11.82 0.80 4.04
N MET A 93 -12.83 0.61 4.88
CA MET A 93 -12.84 1.03 6.28
C MET A 93 -12.71 -0.18 7.19
N PHE A 94 -11.68 -0.16 8.02
CA PHE A 94 -11.43 -1.20 9.02
C PHE A 94 -11.61 -0.65 10.44
N LYS A 95 -12.04 -1.55 11.34
CA LYS A 95 -11.97 -1.36 12.78
C LYS A 95 -10.89 -2.27 13.34
N GLY A 96 -9.96 -1.69 14.07
CA GLY A 96 -8.91 -2.48 14.72
C GLY A 96 -9.39 -3.07 16.05
N LEU A 97 -9.15 -4.36 16.25
CA LEU A 97 -9.45 -5.02 17.50
C LEU A 97 -8.43 -4.67 18.60
N PHE A 98 -7.24 -4.23 18.20
CA PHE A 98 -6.10 -3.97 19.10
C PHE A 98 -5.39 -2.64 18.83
N PHE A 99 -6.05 -1.67 18.22
CA PHE A 99 -5.44 -0.35 18.03
C PHE A 99 -5.33 0.37 19.39
N ALA A 100 -4.14 0.89 19.67
CA ALA A 100 -3.88 1.63 20.90
C ALA A 100 -4.52 3.02 20.89
N VAL A 101 -4.56 3.65 19.72
CA VAL A 101 -4.89 5.07 19.53
C VAL A 101 -6.10 5.23 18.61
N LEU A 102 -6.19 4.46 17.54
CA LEU A 102 -7.23 4.57 16.53
C LEU A 102 -8.41 3.64 16.81
N LYS A 103 -9.64 4.11 16.60
CA LYS A 103 -10.83 3.26 16.63
C LYS A 103 -11.08 2.57 15.30
N ASP A 104 -10.74 3.25 14.24
CA ASP A 104 -10.90 2.83 12.85
C ASP A 104 -9.74 3.33 11.99
N ILE A 105 -9.63 2.81 10.80
CA ILE A 105 -8.71 3.29 9.75
C ILE A 105 -9.35 3.11 8.38
N VAL A 106 -9.21 4.12 7.54
CA VAL A 106 -9.62 4.04 6.14
C VAL A 106 -8.38 3.93 5.27
N LEU A 107 -8.39 2.97 4.34
CA LEU A 107 -7.36 2.78 3.34
C LEU A 107 -7.89 3.21 1.97
N ILE A 108 -7.20 4.17 1.35
CA ILE A 108 -7.44 4.64 -0.01
C ILE A 108 -6.29 4.13 -0.87
N PRO A 109 -6.45 3.04 -1.63
CA PRO A 109 -5.42 2.53 -2.50
C PRO A 109 -5.29 3.40 -3.75
N VAL A 110 -4.07 3.54 -4.24
CA VAL A 110 -3.75 4.37 -5.40
C VAL A 110 -2.89 3.60 -6.39
N HIS A 111 -3.20 3.74 -7.66
CA HIS A 111 -2.31 3.43 -8.78
C HIS A 111 -2.63 4.39 -9.91
N THR A 112 -1.94 5.52 -9.92
CA THR A 112 -2.15 6.56 -10.93
C THR A 112 -1.63 6.11 -12.30
N LYS A 113 -2.15 6.72 -13.34
CA LYS A 113 -1.59 6.54 -14.67
C LYS A 113 -0.43 7.53 -14.85
N PRO A 114 0.78 7.06 -15.21
CA PRO A 114 1.98 7.89 -15.26
C PRO A 114 1.82 9.26 -15.92
N CYS A 115 1.17 9.34 -17.09
CA CYS A 115 0.99 10.61 -17.81
C CYS A 115 -0.09 11.53 -17.21
N ASP A 116 -0.92 11.03 -16.31
CA ASP A 116 -2.04 11.76 -15.69
C ASP A 116 -1.83 11.91 -14.16
N SER A 117 -0.65 11.50 -13.63
CA SER A 117 -0.38 11.39 -12.19
C SER A 117 -0.59 12.70 -11.44
N GLU A 118 -0.13 13.85 -11.97
CA GLU A 118 -0.36 15.16 -11.33
C GLU A 118 -1.86 15.41 -11.08
N LYS A 119 -2.69 15.17 -12.10
CA LYS A 119 -4.13 15.37 -12.02
C LYS A 119 -4.79 14.38 -11.06
N GLU A 120 -4.48 13.09 -11.19
CA GLU A 120 -5.05 12.04 -10.35
C GLU A 120 -4.67 12.24 -8.87
N LEU A 121 -3.43 12.64 -8.58
CA LEU A 121 -2.96 12.93 -7.23
C LEU A 121 -3.64 14.15 -6.61
N ASP A 122 -3.91 15.19 -7.41
CA ASP A 122 -4.65 16.35 -6.91
C ASP A 122 -6.12 15.98 -6.62
N GLU A 123 -6.73 15.14 -7.46
CA GLU A 123 -8.11 14.69 -7.29
C GLU A 123 -8.29 13.75 -6.08
N LEU A 124 -7.23 13.12 -5.58
CA LEU A 124 -7.28 12.37 -4.31
C LEU A 124 -7.71 13.22 -3.13
N TYR A 125 -7.60 14.54 -3.22
CA TYR A 125 -8.13 15.44 -2.19
C TYR A 125 -9.65 15.41 -2.13
N GLU A 126 -10.34 15.31 -3.29
CA GLU A 126 -11.80 15.17 -3.33
C GLU A 126 -12.23 13.79 -2.83
N VAL A 127 -11.49 12.74 -3.19
CA VAL A 127 -11.71 11.40 -2.62
C VAL A 127 -11.60 11.43 -1.10
N PHE A 128 -10.55 12.06 -0.58
CA PHE A 128 -10.36 12.26 0.87
C PHE A 128 -11.55 12.97 1.52
N LEU A 129 -12.01 14.08 0.94
CA LEU A 129 -13.16 14.82 1.46
C LEU A 129 -14.44 13.98 1.44
N ALA A 130 -14.69 13.23 0.37
CA ALA A 130 -15.83 12.33 0.25
C ALA A 130 -15.80 11.22 1.31
N VAL A 131 -14.63 10.59 1.52
CA VAL A 131 -14.41 9.57 2.55
C VAL A 131 -14.63 10.12 3.95
N ARG A 132 -14.00 11.25 4.23
CA ARG A 132 -14.12 11.97 5.52
C ARG A 132 -15.58 12.30 5.84
N ASN A 133 -16.32 12.79 4.83
CA ASN A 133 -17.73 13.10 4.98
C ASN A 133 -18.61 11.85 5.13
N LYS A 134 -18.31 10.77 4.38
CA LYS A 134 -19.09 9.52 4.43
C LYS A 134 -18.99 8.84 5.78
N TRP A 135 -17.79 8.70 6.33
CA TRP A 135 -17.54 7.91 7.53
C TRP A 135 -17.23 8.73 8.79
N GLN A 136 -17.18 10.07 8.66
CA GLN A 136 -16.95 11.00 9.78
C GLN A 136 -15.68 10.64 10.59
N THR A 137 -14.60 10.28 9.88
CA THR A 137 -13.31 9.95 10.46
C THR A 137 -12.19 10.70 9.76
N ASP A 138 -11.16 11.08 10.51
CA ASP A 138 -9.90 11.65 10.04
C ASP A 138 -8.79 10.59 9.95
N ASN A 139 -9.07 9.35 10.34
CA ASN A 139 -8.10 8.25 10.34
C ASN A 139 -7.94 7.66 8.93
N ILE A 140 -7.33 8.42 8.04
CA ILE A 140 -7.23 8.09 6.62
C ILE A 140 -5.78 7.91 6.22
N MET A 141 -5.50 6.81 5.51
CA MET A 141 -4.21 6.49 4.88
C MET A 141 -4.42 6.31 3.38
N ILE A 142 -3.63 7.03 2.59
CA ILE A 142 -3.56 6.91 1.13
C ILE A 142 -2.24 6.20 0.82
N LEU A 143 -2.28 5.11 0.06
CA LEU A 143 -1.11 4.27 -0.17
C LEU A 143 -1.15 3.60 -1.54
N GLY A 144 0.01 3.40 -2.15
CA GLY A 144 0.13 2.75 -3.45
C GLY A 144 1.18 3.34 -4.35
N ASP A 145 1.06 3.04 -5.63
CA ASP A 145 1.89 3.59 -6.69
C ASP A 145 1.31 4.93 -7.16
N PHE A 146 1.97 6.00 -6.74
CA PHE A 146 1.57 7.37 -7.08
C PHE A 146 2.19 7.84 -8.39
N ASN A 147 3.18 7.13 -8.93
CA ASN A 147 4.00 7.60 -10.06
C ASN A 147 4.49 9.06 -9.86
N ALA A 148 4.76 9.45 -8.60
CA ALA A 148 4.97 10.83 -8.16
C ALA A 148 6.45 11.18 -8.13
N ASP A 149 7.17 10.91 -9.22
CA ASP A 149 8.61 11.20 -9.31
C ASP A 149 9.07 11.24 -10.78
N GLY A 150 10.30 11.72 -11.00
CA GLY A 150 11.01 11.69 -12.25
C GLY A 150 10.30 12.40 -13.40
N ALA A 151 10.09 11.69 -14.49
CA ALA A 151 9.47 12.24 -15.68
C ALA A 151 7.94 12.41 -15.58
N TYR A 152 7.29 11.86 -14.57
CA TYR A 152 5.84 11.85 -14.44
C TYR A 152 5.32 13.03 -13.62
N VAL A 153 5.98 13.38 -12.53
CA VAL A 153 5.62 14.53 -11.68
C VAL A 153 6.91 15.23 -11.24
N SER A 154 7.09 16.45 -11.66
CA SER A 154 8.23 17.29 -11.25
C SER A 154 8.02 17.87 -9.84
N ASP A 155 9.09 18.31 -9.19
CA ASP A 155 9.05 18.98 -7.88
C ASP A 155 8.10 20.19 -7.87
N GLU A 156 8.03 20.92 -8.98
CA GLU A 156 7.15 22.09 -9.10
C GLU A 156 5.66 21.69 -9.18
N GLN A 157 5.35 20.56 -9.80
CA GLN A 157 4.01 19.99 -9.84
C GLN A 157 3.63 19.41 -8.48
N MET A 158 4.56 18.68 -7.83
CA MET A 158 4.34 18.13 -6.49
C MET A 158 3.91 19.20 -5.49
N LYS A 159 4.51 20.38 -5.52
CA LYS A 159 4.18 21.51 -4.61
C LYS A 159 2.74 22.02 -4.79
N LYS A 160 2.11 21.78 -5.95
CA LYS A 160 0.76 22.25 -6.27
C LYS A 160 -0.33 21.23 -5.89
N ILE A 161 0.03 19.96 -5.80
CA ILE A 161 -0.89 18.88 -5.43
C ILE A 161 -1.42 19.10 -4.02
N ARG A 162 -2.74 19.14 -3.84
CA ARG A 162 -3.40 19.49 -2.58
C ARG A 162 -3.03 18.56 -1.43
N ILE A 163 -2.98 17.25 -1.65
CA ILE A 163 -2.53 16.29 -0.62
C ILE A 163 -1.04 16.42 -0.27
N ARG A 164 -0.26 17.19 -1.03
CA ARG A 164 1.14 17.50 -0.73
C ARG A 164 1.29 18.86 -0.05
N SER A 165 0.52 19.85 -0.47
CA SER A 165 0.60 21.22 0.01
C SER A 165 -0.13 21.45 1.34
N ASP A 166 -1.15 20.67 1.67
CA ASP A 166 -1.84 20.72 2.96
C ASP A 166 -1.00 20.02 4.03
N LYS A 167 -0.62 20.80 5.07
CA LYS A 167 0.26 20.38 6.17
C LYS A 167 -0.31 19.28 7.06
N ASN A 168 -1.60 18.97 6.94
CA ASN A 168 -2.22 17.89 7.67
C ASN A 168 -1.96 16.51 7.03
N PHE A 169 -1.48 16.46 5.79
CA PHE A 169 -1.04 15.22 5.15
C PHE A 169 0.45 15.00 5.42
N HIS A 170 0.77 13.85 5.96
CA HIS A 170 2.13 13.44 6.30
C HIS A 170 2.59 12.34 5.37
N TRP A 171 3.55 12.65 4.52
CA TRP A 171 4.17 11.72 3.58
C TRP A 171 5.26 10.93 4.32
N LEU A 172 5.03 9.64 4.50
CA LEU A 172 5.87 8.79 5.34
C LEU A 172 7.07 8.20 4.58
N ILE A 173 6.99 8.09 3.26
CA ILE A 173 8.09 7.70 2.37
C ILE A 173 8.69 8.98 1.79
N GLY A 174 9.98 9.23 2.04
CA GLY A 174 10.70 10.42 1.56
C GLY A 174 10.87 10.45 0.04
N ASP A 175 11.17 11.62 -0.52
CA ASP A 175 11.30 11.79 -1.97
C ASP A 175 12.62 11.23 -2.54
N ASP A 176 13.56 10.87 -1.66
CA ASP A 176 14.88 10.30 -1.94
C ASP A 176 14.94 8.77 -1.72
N VAL A 177 13.78 8.14 -1.49
CA VAL A 177 13.70 6.71 -1.19
C VAL A 177 13.37 5.93 -2.46
N ASP A 178 14.27 5.07 -2.91
CA ASP A 178 14.02 4.21 -4.05
C ASP A 178 12.98 3.12 -3.73
N THR A 179 11.91 3.08 -4.52
CA THR A 179 10.85 2.06 -4.43
C THR A 179 10.79 1.15 -5.66
N THR A 180 11.80 1.23 -6.54
CA THR A 180 11.87 0.45 -7.79
C THR A 180 12.84 -0.72 -7.65
N ALA A 181 12.49 -1.88 -8.23
CA ALA A 181 13.32 -3.08 -8.19
C ALA A 181 14.31 -3.17 -9.37
N ASN A 182 14.26 -2.23 -10.30
CA ASN A 182 15.18 -2.14 -11.43
C ASN A 182 16.42 -1.34 -11.02
N THR A 183 17.58 -1.98 -10.98
CA THR A 183 18.86 -1.36 -10.56
C THR A 183 19.36 -0.23 -11.48
N GLY A 184 18.77 -0.06 -12.65
CA GLY A 184 19.05 1.03 -13.59
C GLY A 184 18.23 2.31 -13.35
N ASN A 185 17.26 2.29 -12.44
CA ASN A 185 16.38 3.39 -12.09
C ASN A 185 16.30 3.54 -10.57
N GLU A 186 16.24 4.78 -10.10
CA GLU A 186 16.01 5.10 -8.69
C GLU A 186 14.85 6.09 -8.64
N HIS A 187 13.65 5.63 -8.27
CA HIS A 187 12.45 6.46 -8.22
C HIS A 187 11.59 6.15 -7.00
N THR A 188 10.98 7.22 -6.46
CA THR A 188 10.04 7.11 -5.35
C THR A 188 8.60 7.12 -5.86
N TYR A 189 8.18 6.07 -6.53
CA TYR A 189 6.82 5.96 -7.08
C TYR A 189 5.79 5.56 -6.03
N ASP A 190 6.16 4.63 -5.14
CA ASP A 190 5.25 4.08 -4.14
C ASP A 190 5.30 4.88 -2.86
N ARG A 191 4.13 5.30 -2.36
CA ARG A 191 4.00 6.22 -1.23
C ARG A 191 3.00 5.72 -0.19
N ILE A 192 3.20 6.19 1.04
CA ILE A 192 2.24 6.10 2.13
C ILE A 192 2.04 7.50 2.68
N VAL A 193 0.81 7.98 2.68
CA VAL A 193 0.41 9.31 3.17
C VAL A 193 -0.69 9.15 4.20
N VAL A 194 -0.54 9.78 5.37
CA VAL A 194 -1.56 9.74 6.43
C VAL A 194 -2.08 11.14 6.72
N TYR A 195 -3.35 11.25 7.11
CA TYR A 195 -3.97 12.52 7.44
C TYR A 195 -4.08 12.71 8.95
N GLY A 196 -3.69 13.88 9.41
CA GLY A 196 -3.89 14.34 10.80
C GLY A 196 -2.88 13.80 11.81
N GLN A 197 -2.88 14.44 12.97
CA GLN A 197 -1.92 14.14 14.04
C GLN A 197 -2.19 12.81 14.74
N ASP A 198 -3.44 12.38 14.83
CA ASP A 198 -3.80 11.11 15.49
C ASP A 198 -3.30 9.92 14.65
N MET A 199 -3.45 10.01 13.32
CA MET A 199 -2.87 9.01 12.42
C MET A 199 -1.34 9.01 12.50
N LEU A 200 -0.71 10.19 12.48
CA LEU A 200 0.74 10.28 12.61
C LEU A 200 1.24 9.70 13.95
N ALA A 201 0.55 9.99 15.05
CA ALA A 201 0.89 9.46 16.38
C ALA A 201 0.69 7.93 16.49
N ALA A 202 -0.18 7.36 15.66
CA ALA A 202 -0.39 5.91 15.60
C ALA A 202 0.70 5.17 14.81
N ILE A 203 1.52 5.89 14.04
CA ILE A 203 2.65 5.30 13.30
C ILE A 203 3.83 5.05 14.24
N VAL A 204 4.43 3.87 14.13
CA VAL A 204 5.72 3.60 14.78
C VAL A 204 6.80 4.44 14.10
N PRO A 205 7.53 5.29 14.82
CA PRO A 205 8.53 6.16 14.22
C PRO A 205 9.55 5.38 13.36
N ASN A 206 9.86 5.90 12.18
CA ASN A 206 10.82 5.32 11.22
C ASN A 206 10.47 3.91 10.72
N SER A 207 9.22 3.48 10.85
CA SER A 207 8.80 2.17 10.35
C SER A 207 8.39 2.17 8.88
N ALA A 208 8.08 3.36 8.32
CA ALA A 208 7.71 3.48 6.91
C ALA A 208 8.95 3.35 6.02
N LYS A 209 8.94 2.36 5.13
CA LYS A 209 10.08 2.05 4.24
C LYS A 209 9.65 1.14 3.11
N PRO A 210 10.41 1.07 2.00
CA PRO A 210 10.30 -0.02 1.05
C PRO A 210 10.82 -1.34 1.65
N PHE A 211 10.23 -2.45 1.25
CA PHE A 211 10.74 -3.77 1.53
C PHE A 211 11.53 -4.28 0.33
N ASN A 212 12.87 -4.11 0.38
CA ASN A 212 13.76 -4.56 -0.67
C ASN A 212 13.91 -6.09 -0.64
N PHE A 213 12.98 -6.78 -1.29
CA PHE A 213 12.99 -8.25 -1.37
C PHE A 213 14.15 -8.80 -2.22
N HIS A 214 14.73 -7.98 -3.10
CA HIS A 214 15.92 -8.36 -3.87
C HIS A 214 17.10 -8.61 -2.93
N GLU A 215 17.38 -7.69 -2.00
CA GLU A 215 18.42 -7.84 -1.00
C GLU A 215 18.06 -8.86 0.08
N GLU A 216 16.84 -8.79 0.61
CA GLU A 216 16.38 -9.65 1.71
C GLU A 216 16.49 -11.13 1.38
N PHE A 217 16.16 -11.50 0.13
CA PHE A 217 16.21 -12.90 -0.32
C PHE A 217 17.43 -13.21 -1.19
N ALA A 218 18.38 -12.28 -1.31
CA ALA A 218 19.58 -12.43 -2.15
C ALA A 218 19.26 -12.90 -3.59
N LEU A 219 18.23 -12.30 -4.20
CA LEU A 219 17.80 -12.64 -5.55
C LEU A 219 18.75 -12.05 -6.59
N THR A 220 18.72 -12.61 -7.80
CA THR A 220 19.25 -11.90 -8.96
C THR A 220 18.23 -10.83 -9.41
N GLU A 221 18.68 -9.77 -10.10
CA GLU A 221 17.81 -8.76 -10.64
C GLU A 221 16.72 -9.37 -11.55
N GLU A 222 17.08 -10.35 -12.39
CA GLU A 222 16.12 -11.06 -13.24
C GLU A 222 15.01 -11.73 -12.42
N MET A 223 15.35 -12.37 -11.30
CA MET A 223 14.34 -12.97 -10.41
C MET A 223 13.49 -11.91 -9.70
N ALA A 224 14.11 -10.82 -9.25
CA ALA A 224 13.39 -9.72 -8.63
C ALA A 224 12.36 -9.11 -9.61
N LEU A 225 12.76 -8.87 -10.86
CA LEU A 225 11.87 -8.33 -11.90
C LEU A 225 10.76 -9.32 -12.35
N ARG A 226 10.94 -10.64 -12.14
CA ARG A 226 9.82 -11.60 -12.29
C ARG A 226 8.74 -11.38 -11.23
N VAL A 227 9.11 -10.93 -10.04
CA VAL A 227 8.17 -10.58 -8.98
C VAL A 227 7.47 -9.26 -9.30
N SER A 228 8.23 -8.18 -9.37
CA SER A 228 7.75 -6.85 -9.78
C SER A 228 8.94 -5.94 -10.10
N ASP A 229 8.68 -4.88 -10.84
CA ASP A 229 9.57 -3.73 -11.02
C ASP A 229 9.46 -2.69 -9.88
N HIS A 230 8.55 -2.92 -8.91
CA HIS A 230 8.40 -2.12 -7.70
C HIS A 230 8.74 -2.94 -6.45
N TYR A 231 9.18 -2.25 -5.38
CA TYR A 231 9.20 -2.79 -4.03
C TYR A 231 7.90 -2.49 -3.29
N PRO A 232 7.40 -3.39 -2.43
CA PRO A 232 6.34 -3.04 -1.48
C PRO A 232 6.79 -1.90 -0.58
N VAL A 233 5.91 -0.95 -0.28
CA VAL A 233 6.11 0.01 0.80
C VAL A 233 5.30 -0.42 2.02
N GLU A 234 5.90 -0.35 3.20
CA GLU A 234 5.31 -0.84 4.43
C GLU A 234 5.43 0.17 5.57
N VAL A 235 4.52 0.08 6.54
CA VAL A 235 4.52 0.89 7.76
C VAL A 235 3.95 0.11 8.94
N GLU A 236 4.40 0.40 10.15
CA GLU A 236 3.89 -0.21 11.37
C GLU A 236 3.00 0.73 12.15
N LEU A 237 1.84 0.23 12.60
CA LEU A 237 0.95 0.91 13.53
C LEU A 237 1.18 0.42 14.96
N CYS A 238 1.16 1.34 15.92
CA CYS A 238 1.19 1.05 17.33
C CYS A 238 -0.06 0.25 17.73
N CYS A 239 0.15 -0.93 18.32
CA CYS A 239 -0.91 -1.74 18.92
C CYS A 239 -0.86 -1.63 20.43
N SER A 240 -2.02 -1.52 21.09
CA SER A 240 -2.11 -1.76 22.54
C SER A 240 -1.92 -3.25 22.77
N SER A 241 -0.91 -3.64 23.53
CA SER A 241 -0.79 -5.03 24.02
C SER A 241 -1.93 -5.33 24.97
N PRO A 242 -2.83 -6.29 24.71
CA PRO A 242 -3.47 -7.00 25.79
C PRO A 242 -2.42 -7.98 26.31
N VAL A 243 -1.84 -7.65 27.44
CA VAL A 243 -1.13 -8.53 28.38
C VAL A 243 -0.73 -9.91 27.82
N ARG A 244 0.43 -9.97 27.17
CA ARG A 244 1.47 -11.00 27.27
C ARG A 244 2.67 -10.50 26.48
N LYS A 245 3.77 -10.24 27.20
CA LYS A 245 5.09 -10.16 26.61
C LYS A 245 5.38 -11.50 25.92
N ILE A 246 4.98 -11.63 24.69
CA ILE A 246 5.65 -12.53 23.77
C ILE A 246 6.74 -11.65 23.18
N SER A 247 7.96 -11.98 23.52
CA SER A 247 9.17 -11.36 23.01
C SER A 247 9.05 -11.23 21.50
N CYS A 248 8.89 -9.99 20.99
CA CYS A 248 9.00 -9.74 19.58
C CYS A 248 10.41 -10.14 19.15
N TRP A 249 10.47 -11.25 18.48
CA TRP A 249 11.44 -11.68 17.48
C TRP A 249 12.89 -11.17 17.63
N ASN A 250 13.68 -11.92 18.40
CA ASN A 250 15.09 -12.11 18.15
C ASN A 250 15.30 -13.61 17.93
N GLU A 251 14.83 -14.14 16.83
CA GLU A 251 15.32 -15.41 16.30
C GLU A 251 15.65 -15.18 14.83
N LYS A 252 16.94 -14.94 14.61
CA LYS A 252 17.58 -15.22 13.33
C LYS A 252 17.26 -16.67 13.00
N SER A 253 16.38 -16.88 12.04
CA SER A 253 16.06 -18.20 11.52
C SER A 253 17.29 -18.81 10.88
N SER A 254 18.01 -19.60 11.65
CA SER A 254 19.03 -20.55 11.19
C SER A 254 18.37 -21.81 10.60
N VAL A 255 17.51 -21.70 9.61
CA VAL A 255 16.82 -22.84 8.98
C VAL A 255 16.86 -22.81 7.46
N PHE A 256 17.87 -22.19 6.86
CA PHE A 256 18.17 -22.44 5.45
C PHE A 256 19.66 -22.73 5.26
N ARG A 257 20.11 -23.87 5.82
CA ARG A 257 21.28 -24.59 5.33
C ARG A 257 20.92 -26.06 5.22
N SER A 258 20.60 -26.46 4.04
CA SER A 258 20.68 -27.77 3.39
C SER A 258 19.40 -28.15 2.66
N ALA A 259 19.33 -27.82 1.41
CA ALA A 259 18.80 -28.65 0.35
C ALA A 259 19.38 -28.10 -0.95
N CYS A 260 20.53 -28.70 -1.36
CA CYS A 260 20.90 -28.76 -2.77
C CYS A 260 19.91 -29.63 -3.52
#